data_35358fb3c88a8455499a16c00e6c1374
#
_entry.id   35358fb3c88a8455499a16c00e6c1374
#
_cell.length_a   1.000
_cell.length_b   1.000
_cell.length_c   1.000
_cell.angle_alpha   90.00
_cell.angle_beta   90.00
_cell.angle_gamma   90.00
#
_symmetry.space_group_name_H-M   'P 1'
#
loop_
_entity.id
_entity.type
_entity.pdbx_description
1 polymer ?
#
loop_
_entity_poly.entity_id
_entity_poly.type
_entity_poly.pdbx_seq_one_letter_code
_entity_poly.pdbx_strand_id
1 'polypeptide(L)'
;MRVIAVNGSPRKKWNTATLLKNVLEGAESQGAETELIHLYDLNFKGCKSCFSCKTKGSRSYGKCAVKDDLTPILERIEDVDAVILGSPIYLGTVTGEMRSLMERLIFPYLTYTNPIQSLFPKKIHSAFIYTMNIAEEQIEEYGYATLFNTTENYLRLIFGEAESLFGYDTYQFRDYSKVLADRFDEKKKAKRRKEVFPEDCQKAFDMGARFAKNE
;
A
#
# COMPACT_ATOMS: atom_id res chain seq x y z
N MET A 1 1.48 -17.15 11.29
CA MET A 1 0.89 -15.99 10.60
C MET A 1 1.73 -15.62 9.39
N ARG A 2 1.13 -15.26 8.26
CA ARG A 2 1.85 -14.80 7.05
C ARG A 2 1.46 -13.36 6.72
N VAL A 3 2.46 -12.53 6.41
CA VAL A 3 2.29 -11.10 6.12
C VAL A 3 2.96 -10.76 4.79
N ILE A 4 2.23 -10.15 3.88
CA ILE A 4 2.78 -9.64 2.61
C ILE A 4 2.75 -8.11 2.62
N ALA A 5 3.90 -7.50 2.31
CA ALA A 5 3.99 -6.08 2.01
C ALA A 5 4.26 -5.87 0.52
N VAL A 6 3.56 -4.92 -0.09
CA VAL A 6 3.68 -4.61 -1.52
C VAL A 6 4.16 -3.19 -1.71
N ASN A 7 5.35 -3.05 -2.28
CA ASN A 7 5.99 -1.76 -2.55
C ASN A 7 5.66 -1.25 -3.96
N GLY A 8 4.87 -0.19 -4.03
CA GLY A 8 4.56 0.57 -5.24
C GLY A 8 5.54 1.71 -5.55
N SER A 9 6.69 1.77 -4.86
CA SER A 9 7.73 2.75 -5.17
C SER A 9 8.77 2.16 -6.12
N PRO A 10 9.22 2.89 -7.17
CA PRO A 10 10.36 2.47 -7.99
C PRO A 10 11.67 2.48 -7.20
N ARG A 11 11.70 3.12 -6.03
CA ARG A 11 12.91 3.31 -5.22
C ARG A 11 12.93 2.29 -4.08
N LYS A 12 13.47 1.09 -4.33
CA LYS A 12 13.47 -0.08 -3.43
C LYS A 12 14.19 0.09 -2.08
N LYS A 13 14.98 1.15 -1.92
CA LYS A 13 15.76 1.44 -0.71
C LYS A 13 15.47 2.85 -0.18
N TRP A 14 14.23 3.33 -0.36
CA TRP A 14 13.83 4.69 -0.01
C TRP A 14 12.63 4.69 0.94
N ASN A 15 12.04 5.86 1.20
CA ASN A 15 11.07 6.06 2.28
C ASN A 15 9.98 4.96 2.36
N THR A 16 9.20 4.75 1.29
CA THR A 16 8.13 3.74 1.27
C THR A 16 8.64 2.34 1.58
N ALA A 17 9.70 1.92 0.89
CA ALA A 17 10.26 0.59 1.10
C ALA A 17 10.88 0.44 2.50
N THR A 18 11.41 1.53 3.08
CA THR A 18 11.91 1.52 4.47
C THR A 18 10.77 1.29 5.45
N LEU A 19 9.67 2.02 5.33
CA LEU A 19 8.51 1.83 6.21
C LEU A 19 7.91 0.43 6.08
N LEU A 20 7.73 -0.07 4.85
CA LEU A 20 7.25 -1.44 4.61
C LEU A 20 8.16 -2.51 5.26
N LYS A 21 9.49 -2.33 5.19
CA LYS A 21 10.42 -3.24 5.86
C LYS A 21 10.26 -3.21 7.37
N ASN A 22 10.10 -2.03 7.97
CA ASN A 22 9.86 -1.93 9.41
C ASN A 22 8.56 -2.64 9.82
N VAL A 23 7.47 -2.56 9.02
CA VAL A 23 6.26 -3.35 9.30
C VAL A 23 6.59 -4.85 9.29
N LEU A 24 7.33 -5.34 8.28
CA LEU A 24 7.68 -6.75 8.20
C LEU A 24 8.59 -7.18 9.35
N GLU A 25 9.59 -6.38 9.71
CA GLU A 25 10.46 -6.62 10.86
C GLU A 25 9.67 -6.68 12.19
N GLY A 26 8.65 -5.81 12.34
CA GLY A 26 7.72 -5.84 13.46
C GLY A 26 6.91 -7.15 13.50
N ALA A 27 6.39 -7.60 12.37
CA ALA A 27 5.67 -8.88 12.28
C ALA A 27 6.59 -10.08 12.54
N GLU A 28 7.79 -10.09 11.98
CA GLU A 28 8.81 -11.12 12.21
C GLU A 28 9.20 -11.22 13.69
N SER A 29 9.27 -10.10 14.41
CA SER A 29 9.56 -10.09 15.86
C SER A 29 8.53 -10.85 16.69
N GLN A 30 7.34 -11.08 16.12
CA GLN A 30 6.25 -11.87 16.70
C GLN A 30 6.10 -13.26 16.05
N GLY A 31 7.10 -13.68 15.26
CA GLY A 31 7.13 -15.01 14.64
C GLY A 31 6.33 -15.17 13.35
N ALA A 32 5.93 -14.08 12.70
CA ALA A 32 5.26 -14.14 11.40
C ALA A 32 6.26 -14.45 10.26
N GLU A 33 5.81 -15.20 9.27
CA GLU A 33 6.48 -15.31 7.97
C GLU A 33 6.15 -14.07 7.13
N THR A 34 7.16 -13.44 6.53
CA THR A 34 6.99 -12.18 5.81
C THR A 34 7.52 -12.23 4.39
N GLU A 35 6.91 -11.43 3.51
CA GLU A 35 7.37 -11.25 2.13
C GLU A 35 7.24 -9.78 1.72
N LEU A 36 8.29 -9.23 1.06
CA LEU A 36 8.25 -7.90 0.42
C LEU A 36 8.25 -8.03 -1.10
N ILE A 37 7.19 -7.56 -1.73
CA ILE A 37 7.02 -7.56 -3.18
C ILE A 37 7.26 -6.16 -3.73
N HIS A 38 8.09 -6.04 -4.78
CA HIS A 38 8.30 -4.79 -5.49
C HIS A 38 7.56 -4.79 -6.83
N LEU A 39 6.54 -3.95 -6.99
CA LEU A 39 5.72 -3.90 -8.20
C LEU A 39 6.52 -3.53 -9.46
N TYR A 40 7.53 -2.70 -9.32
CA TYR A 40 8.40 -2.29 -10.43
C TYR A 40 9.35 -3.39 -10.94
N ASP A 41 9.34 -4.58 -10.33
CA ASP A 41 10.06 -5.77 -10.85
C ASP A 41 9.16 -6.65 -11.70
N LEU A 42 7.86 -6.36 -11.77
CA LEU A 42 6.86 -7.18 -12.40
C LEU A 42 6.42 -6.58 -13.74
N ASN A 43 6.17 -7.45 -14.69
CA ASN A 43 5.56 -7.05 -15.95
C ASN A 43 4.05 -7.36 -15.91
N PHE A 44 3.27 -6.34 -15.63
CA PHE A 44 1.82 -6.44 -15.54
C PHE A 44 1.13 -5.14 -15.98
N LYS A 45 -0.19 -5.22 -16.16
CA LYS A 45 -1.04 -4.07 -16.49
C LYS A 45 -2.23 -3.99 -15.54
N GLY A 46 -2.86 -2.83 -15.48
CA GLY A 46 -4.11 -2.61 -14.75
C GLY A 46 -5.29 -3.40 -15.31
N CYS A 47 -6.46 -3.16 -14.77
CA CYS A 47 -7.69 -3.81 -15.19
C CYS A 47 -8.06 -3.42 -16.63
N LYS A 48 -8.30 -4.42 -17.48
CA LYS A 48 -8.73 -4.23 -18.88
C LYS A 48 -10.26 -4.29 -19.07
N SER A 49 -11.04 -4.22 -18.00
CA SER A 49 -12.51 -4.23 -18.03
C SER A 49 -13.14 -5.42 -18.78
N CYS A 50 -12.55 -6.60 -18.67
CA CYS A 50 -13.10 -7.83 -19.28
C CYS A 50 -14.32 -8.40 -18.55
N PHE A 51 -14.58 -7.95 -17.33
CA PHE A 51 -15.70 -8.35 -16.46
C PHE A 51 -15.83 -9.86 -16.14
N SER A 52 -14.84 -10.68 -16.48
CA SER A 52 -14.86 -12.11 -16.14
C SER A 52 -15.04 -12.35 -14.64
N CYS A 53 -14.49 -11.46 -13.79
CA CYS A 53 -14.65 -11.51 -12.34
C CYS A 53 -16.07 -11.16 -11.85
N LYS A 54 -16.96 -10.67 -12.71
CA LYS A 54 -18.36 -10.31 -12.42
C LYS A 54 -19.37 -11.19 -13.14
N THR A 55 -18.93 -11.99 -14.10
CA THR A 55 -19.82 -12.81 -14.94
C THR A 55 -20.23 -14.07 -14.18
N LYS A 56 -21.55 -14.30 -14.02
CA LYS A 56 -22.11 -15.50 -13.42
C LYS A 56 -21.65 -16.75 -14.18
N GLY A 57 -21.20 -17.79 -13.47
CA GLY A 57 -20.71 -19.04 -14.07
C GLY A 57 -19.30 -18.94 -14.66
N SER A 58 -18.66 -17.77 -14.65
CA SER A 58 -17.23 -17.65 -15.00
C SER A 58 -16.36 -18.38 -13.98
N ARG A 59 -15.34 -19.10 -14.48
CA ARG A 59 -14.30 -19.69 -13.61
C ARG A 59 -13.52 -18.66 -12.80
N SER A 60 -13.56 -17.40 -13.24
CA SER A 60 -12.88 -16.26 -12.60
C SER A 60 -13.84 -15.38 -11.81
N TYR A 61 -15.05 -15.85 -11.47
CA TYR A 61 -15.95 -15.04 -10.65
C TYR A 61 -15.28 -14.75 -9.28
N GLY A 62 -15.22 -13.47 -8.91
CA GLY A 62 -14.52 -13.02 -7.71
C GLY A 62 -12.98 -12.93 -7.84
N LYS A 63 -12.39 -13.32 -8.97
CA LYS A 63 -10.93 -13.33 -9.20
C LYS A 63 -10.56 -12.65 -10.52
N CYS A 64 -9.36 -12.06 -10.59
CA CYS A 64 -8.88 -11.46 -11.84
C CYS A 64 -8.50 -12.56 -12.84
N ALA A 65 -9.09 -12.50 -14.06
CA ALA A 65 -8.83 -13.47 -15.13
C ALA A 65 -7.56 -13.19 -15.94
N VAL A 66 -6.95 -12.02 -15.77
CA VAL A 66 -5.72 -11.65 -16.50
C VAL A 66 -4.54 -12.46 -15.95
N LYS A 67 -3.77 -13.07 -16.85
CA LYS A 67 -2.60 -13.88 -16.51
C LYS A 67 -1.33 -13.11 -16.90
N ASP A 68 -0.54 -12.77 -15.90
CA ASP A 68 0.76 -12.08 -15.97
C ASP A 68 1.50 -12.24 -14.62
N ASP A 69 2.60 -11.49 -14.42
CA ASP A 69 3.43 -11.60 -13.21
C ASP A 69 2.69 -11.22 -11.92
N LEU A 70 1.57 -10.48 -12.01
CA LEU A 70 0.75 -10.15 -10.85
C LEU A 70 -0.14 -11.32 -10.40
N THR A 71 -0.45 -12.26 -11.29
CA THR A 71 -1.36 -13.38 -10.99
C THR A 71 -0.96 -14.18 -9.76
N PRO A 72 0.28 -14.70 -9.63
CA PRO A 72 0.68 -15.49 -8.47
C PRO A 72 0.70 -14.66 -7.16
N ILE A 73 0.84 -13.34 -7.27
CA ILE A 73 0.81 -12.45 -6.10
C ILE A 73 -0.62 -12.31 -5.59
N LEU A 74 -1.59 -12.09 -6.50
CA LEU A 74 -3.01 -12.03 -6.13
C LEU A 74 -3.48 -13.34 -5.49
N GLU A 75 -3.02 -14.48 -6.01
CA GLU A 75 -3.32 -15.80 -5.45
C GLU A 75 -2.73 -15.96 -4.04
N ARG A 76 -1.47 -15.54 -3.80
CA ARG A 76 -0.87 -15.58 -2.46
C ARG A 76 -1.54 -14.67 -1.44
N ILE A 77 -2.04 -13.49 -1.87
CA ILE A 77 -2.75 -12.56 -0.98
C ILE A 77 -4.04 -13.19 -0.42
N GLU A 78 -4.67 -14.14 -1.10
CA GLU A 78 -5.83 -14.86 -0.56
C GLU A 78 -5.49 -15.72 0.66
N ASP A 79 -4.23 -16.14 0.80
CA ASP A 79 -3.78 -17.07 1.85
C ASP A 79 -3.11 -16.39 3.05
N VAL A 80 -2.79 -15.08 2.98
CA VAL A 80 -2.12 -14.37 4.07
C VAL A 80 -3.08 -13.89 5.15
N ASP A 81 -2.53 -13.52 6.30
CA ASP A 81 -3.27 -12.99 7.44
C ASP A 81 -3.22 -11.48 7.52
N ALA A 82 -2.23 -10.87 6.83
CA ALA A 82 -2.18 -9.42 6.67
C ALA A 82 -1.57 -9.01 5.31
N VAL A 83 -2.08 -7.92 4.73
CA VAL A 83 -1.55 -7.30 3.52
C VAL A 83 -1.28 -5.81 3.74
N ILE A 84 -0.07 -5.37 3.47
CA ILE A 84 0.33 -3.97 3.61
C ILE A 84 0.71 -3.42 2.24
N LEU A 85 -0.01 -2.43 1.76
CA LEU A 85 0.28 -1.73 0.52
C LEU A 85 1.07 -0.46 0.83
N GLY A 86 2.07 -0.12 0.04
CA GLY A 86 2.83 1.10 0.25
C GLY A 86 3.14 1.82 -1.06
N SER A 87 2.89 3.13 -1.12
CA SER A 87 3.15 3.94 -2.31
C SER A 87 3.61 5.36 -1.95
N PRO A 88 4.54 5.94 -2.70
CA PRO A 88 4.69 7.38 -2.69
C PRO A 88 3.48 8.02 -3.40
N ILE A 89 3.18 9.27 -3.02
CA ILE A 89 2.18 10.09 -3.72
C ILE A 89 2.86 10.81 -4.90
N TYR A 90 2.38 10.53 -6.11
CA TYR A 90 2.76 11.17 -7.36
C TYR A 90 1.56 11.86 -7.97
N LEU A 91 1.67 13.17 -8.23
CA LEU A 91 0.61 13.97 -8.84
C LEU A 91 -0.77 13.80 -8.14
N GLY A 92 -0.76 13.79 -6.81
CA GLY A 92 -1.99 13.73 -6.01
C GLY A 92 -2.56 12.32 -5.78
N THR A 93 -1.93 11.25 -6.28
CA THR A 93 -2.39 9.88 -6.12
C THR A 93 -1.23 8.91 -5.95
N VAL A 94 -1.53 7.63 -5.75
CA VAL A 94 -0.53 6.55 -5.71
C VAL A 94 0.14 6.37 -7.08
N THR A 95 1.26 5.65 -7.13
CA THR A 95 1.93 5.35 -8.41
C THR A 95 1.04 4.53 -9.34
N GLY A 96 1.32 4.59 -10.65
CA GLY A 96 0.58 3.85 -11.67
C GLY A 96 0.56 2.33 -11.41
N GLU A 97 1.69 1.76 -11.01
CA GLU A 97 1.81 0.33 -10.67
C GLU A 97 0.97 -0.02 -9.44
N MET A 98 0.98 0.81 -8.40
CA MET A 98 0.12 0.59 -7.23
C MET A 98 -1.36 0.71 -7.61
N ARG A 99 -1.73 1.69 -8.43
CA ARG A 99 -3.10 1.83 -8.92
C ARG A 99 -3.53 0.61 -9.73
N SER A 100 -2.68 0.13 -10.62
CA SER A 100 -2.92 -1.07 -11.44
C SER A 100 -3.09 -2.34 -10.59
N LEU A 101 -2.29 -2.48 -9.51
CA LEU A 101 -2.48 -3.54 -8.52
C LEU A 101 -3.85 -3.40 -7.86
N MET A 102 -4.19 -2.22 -7.32
CA MET A 102 -5.43 -2.01 -6.58
C MET A 102 -6.67 -2.33 -7.42
N GLU A 103 -6.67 -1.96 -8.71
CA GLU A 103 -7.76 -2.31 -9.63
C GLU A 103 -7.96 -3.82 -9.76
N ARG A 104 -6.89 -4.59 -9.73
CA ARG A 104 -6.92 -6.05 -9.91
C ARG A 104 -7.02 -6.83 -8.60
N LEU A 105 -6.67 -6.19 -7.48
CA LEU A 105 -6.79 -6.77 -6.14
C LEU A 105 -8.18 -6.50 -5.54
N ILE A 106 -8.70 -5.28 -5.68
CA ILE A 106 -9.93 -4.84 -5.00
C ILE A 106 -11.18 -5.15 -5.84
N PHE A 107 -11.19 -4.71 -7.11
CA PHE A 107 -12.38 -4.78 -7.94
C PHE A 107 -12.96 -6.20 -8.11
N PRO A 108 -12.18 -7.28 -8.27
CA PRO A 108 -12.73 -8.63 -8.41
C PRO A 108 -13.59 -9.06 -7.22
N TYR A 109 -13.21 -8.69 -6.01
CA TYR A 109 -13.92 -9.09 -4.78
C TYR A 109 -15.15 -8.25 -4.46
N LEU A 110 -15.35 -7.08 -5.05
CA LEU A 110 -16.57 -6.29 -4.87
C LEU A 110 -17.76 -6.96 -5.56
N THR A 111 -18.89 -7.15 -4.85
CA THR A 111 -20.15 -7.54 -5.49
C THR A 111 -20.89 -6.33 -6.06
N TYR A 112 -21.72 -6.55 -7.09
CA TYR A 112 -22.68 -5.57 -7.59
C TYR A 112 -24.08 -5.85 -7.03
N THR A 113 -24.14 -6.16 -5.73
CA THR A 113 -25.37 -6.45 -4.98
C THR A 113 -25.73 -5.26 -4.09
N ASN A 114 -26.94 -5.26 -3.59
CA ASN A 114 -27.39 -4.33 -2.56
C ASN A 114 -27.78 -5.11 -1.29
N PRO A 115 -27.04 -5.00 -0.20
CA PRO A 115 -25.80 -4.20 -0.05
C PRO A 115 -24.61 -4.78 -0.82
N ILE A 116 -23.59 -3.94 -1.06
CA ILE A 116 -22.29 -4.36 -1.58
C ILE A 116 -21.62 -5.29 -0.56
N GLN A 117 -21.04 -6.38 -1.02
CA GLN A 117 -20.35 -7.37 -0.20
C GLN A 117 -18.97 -7.68 -0.75
N SER A 118 -18.10 -8.26 0.08
CA SER A 118 -16.81 -8.80 -0.31
C SER A 118 -16.93 -10.28 -0.67
N LEU A 119 -16.27 -10.68 -1.77
CA LEU A 119 -16.04 -12.07 -2.14
C LEU A 119 -14.66 -12.57 -1.68
N PHE A 120 -13.91 -11.76 -0.92
CA PHE A 120 -12.64 -12.21 -0.37
C PHE A 120 -12.87 -13.34 0.64
N PRO A 121 -12.06 -14.42 0.62
CA PRO A 121 -12.43 -15.67 1.31
C PRO A 121 -12.42 -15.59 2.83
N LYS A 122 -11.71 -14.62 3.41
CA LYS A 122 -11.59 -14.43 4.88
C LYS A 122 -11.40 -12.96 5.24
N LYS A 123 -11.51 -12.63 6.51
CA LYS A 123 -11.07 -11.33 7.03
C LYS A 123 -9.58 -11.38 7.34
N ILE A 124 -8.86 -10.34 6.98
CA ILE A 124 -7.43 -10.17 7.26
C ILE A 124 -7.15 -8.73 7.68
N HIS A 125 -6.03 -8.50 8.35
CA HIS A 125 -5.55 -7.13 8.57
C HIS A 125 -5.06 -6.52 7.26
N SER A 126 -5.37 -5.26 7.04
CA SER A 126 -4.83 -4.53 5.90
C SER A 126 -4.36 -3.14 6.30
N ALA A 127 -3.32 -2.65 5.63
CA ALA A 127 -2.86 -1.28 5.83
C ALA A 127 -2.39 -0.65 4.52
N PHE A 128 -2.44 0.69 4.49
CA PHE A 128 -1.82 1.45 3.42
C PHE A 128 -0.78 2.44 3.97
N ILE A 129 0.45 2.37 3.48
CA ILE A 129 1.54 3.29 3.82
C ILE A 129 1.73 4.30 2.70
N TYR A 130 1.51 5.57 3.02
CA TYR A 130 1.74 6.68 2.10
C TYR A 130 3.02 7.42 2.46
N THR A 131 3.83 7.74 1.47
CA THR A 131 4.97 8.66 1.64
C THR A 131 4.85 9.83 0.68
N MET A 132 5.09 11.02 1.16
CA MET A 132 4.88 12.24 0.38
C MET A 132 5.84 13.35 0.74
N ASN A 133 5.96 14.30 -0.18
CA ASN A 133 6.86 15.45 -0.04
C ASN A 133 6.18 16.67 0.58
N ILE A 134 4.88 16.61 0.85
CA ILE A 134 4.12 17.67 1.52
C ILE A 134 4.03 17.40 3.02
N ALA A 135 3.88 18.46 3.80
CA ALA A 135 3.67 18.38 5.23
C ALA A 135 2.23 17.99 5.58
N GLU A 136 2.01 17.51 6.80
CA GLU A 136 0.70 17.04 7.25
C GLU A 136 -0.35 18.15 7.20
N GLU A 137 0.02 19.37 7.54
CA GLU A 137 -0.88 20.54 7.58
C GLU A 137 -1.42 20.92 6.18
N GLN A 138 -0.78 20.42 5.12
CA GLN A 138 -1.17 20.70 3.73
C GLN A 138 -2.15 19.65 3.15
N ILE A 139 -2.44 18.58 3.86
CA ILE A 139 -3.25 17.45 3.35
C ILE A 139 -4.65 17.89 2.94
N GLU A 140 -5.31 18.72 3.74
CA GLU A 140 -6.66 19.22 3.44
C GLU A 140 -6.64 20.20 2.26
N GLU A 141 -5.66 21.12 2.22
CA GLU A 141 -5.49 22.10 1.14
C GLU A 141 -5.34 21.40 -0.22
N TYR A 142 -4.56 20.32 -0.27
CA TYR A 142 -4.33 19.55 -1.51
C TYR A 142 -5.41 18.48 -1.78
N GLY A 143 -6.41 18.32 -0.90
CA GLY A 143 -7.52 17.39 -1.07
C GLY A 143 -7.14 15.92 -0.93
N TYR A 144 -6.02 15.59 -0.28
CA TYR A 144 -5.53 14.21 -0.18
C TYR A 144 -6.31 13.36 0.83
N ALA A 145 -6.98 13.98 1.79
CA ALA A 145 -7.80 13.27 2.77
C ALA A 145 -8.87 12.38 2.09
N THR A 146 -9.49 12.86 1.00
CA THR A 146 -10.47 12.07 0.23
C THR A 146 -9.84 10.83 -0.38
N LEU A 147 -8.62 10.92 -0.93
CA LEU A 147 -7.90 9.77 -1.48
C LEU A 147 -7.65 8.71 -0.40
N PHE A 148 -7.13 9.14 0.76
CA PHE A 148 -6.78 8.24 1.84
C PHE A 148 -8.02 7.54 2.41
N ASN A 149 -9.07 8.29 2.73
CA ASN A 149 -10.34 7.76 3.23
C ASN A 149 -11.00 6.79 2.23
N THR A 150 -11.00 7.12 0.94
CA THR A 150 -11.57 6.27 -0.10
C THR A 150 -10.81 4.94 -0.18
N THR A 151 -9.48 4.98 -0.18
CA THR A 151 -8.65 3.78 -0.25
C THR A 151 -8.86 2.89 0.98
N GLU A 152 -8.83 3.47 2.18
CA GLU A 152 -9.03 2.75 3.43
C GLU A 152 -10.42 2.10 3.50
N ASN A 153 -11.45 2.81 3.05
CA ASN A 153 -12.81 2.26 2.98
C ASN A 153 -12.91 1.05 2.04
N TYR A 154 -12.23 1.08 0.89
CA TYR A 154 -12.18 -0.10 0.01
C TYR A 154 -11.42 -1.26 0.64
N LEU A 155 -10.28 -1.00 1.29
CA LEU A 155 -9.53 -2.05 1.98
C LEU A 155 -10.37 -2.66 3.11
N ARG A 156 -11.03 -1.84 3.92
CA ARG A 156 -11.92 -2.30 4.99
C ARG A 156 -13.10 -3.10 4.46
N LEU A 157 -13.70 -2.65 3.36
CA LEU A 157 -14.82 -3.36 2.72
C LEU A 157 -14.40 -4.75 2.22
N ILE A 158 -13.20 -4.88 1.65
CA ILE A 158 -12.72 -6.13 1.09
C ILE A 158 -12.14 -7.05 2.15
N PHE A 159 -11.26 -6.53 3.02
CA PHE A 159 -10.45 -7.35 3.93
C PHE A 159 -10.99 -7.40 5.36
N GLY A 160 -11.88 -6.48 5.74
CA GLY A 160 -12.50 -6.42 7.07
C GLY A 160 -11.91 -5.35 7.97
N GLU A 161 -10.60 -5.23 8.03
CA GLU A 161 -9.90 -4.20 8.81
C GLU A 161 -8.91 -3.44 7.94
N ALA A 162 -8.79 -2.14 8.18
CA ALA A 162 -7.87 -1.30 7.44
C ALA A 162 -7.41 -0.10 8.28
N GLU A 163 -6.13 0.20 8.21
CA GLU A 163 -5.55 1.43 8.76
C GLU A 163 -4.55 2.05 7.79
N SER A 164 -4.23 3.32 7.99
CA SER A 164 -3.27 4.06 7.16
C SER A 164 -2.11 4.59 8.00
N LEU A 165 -0.89 4.53 7.45
CA LEU A 165 0.31 5.14 8.01
C LEU A 165 0.89 6.15 7.02
N PHE A 166 1.32 7.29 7.54
CA PHE A 166 1.78 8.40 6.73
C PHE A 166 3.22 8.79 7.04
N GLY A 167 4.05 8.90 6.01
CA GLY A 167 5.34 9.57 6.06
C GLY A 167 5.23 10.91 5.32
N TYR A 168 4.95 11.97 6.05
CA TYR A 168 4.85 13.34 5.52
C TYR A 168 6.21 13.99 5.33
N ASP A 169 6.29 15.01 4.50
CA ASP A 169 7.46 15.86 4.28
C ASP A 169 8.77 15.06 4.14
N THR A 170 8.72 13.94 3.44
CA THR A 170 9.86 13.00 3.37
C THR A 170 11.00 13.55 2.54
N TYR A 171 12.23 13.18 2.90
CA TYR A 171 13.44 13.52 2.17
C TYR A 171 13.42 12.88 0.77
N GLN A 172 13.50 13.71 -0.29
CA GLN A 172 13.24 13.24 -1.66
C GLN A 172 14.51 12.98 -2.48
N PHE A 173 15.51 13.86 -2.38
CA PHE A 173 16.74 13.78 -3.17
C PHE A 173 17.92 13.37 -2.30
N ARG A 174 18.88 12.65 -2.86
CA ARG A 174 20.14 12.32 -2.17
C ARG A 174 21.02 13.56 -1.98
N ASP A 175 20.95 14.49 -2.92
CA ASP A 175 21.77 15.70 -2.99
C ASP A 175 20.90 16.81 -3.61
N TYR A 176 20.45 17.72 -2.77
CA TYR A 176 19.60 18.84 -3.18
C TYR A 176 20.37 19.90 -3.98
N SER A 177 21.70 19.97 -3.83
CA SER A 177 22.53 20.92 -4.60
C SER A 177 22.51 20.65 -6.11
N LYS A 178 22.14 19.44 -6.51
CA LYS A 178 22.04 19.02 -7.92
C LYS A 178 20.64 19.18 -8.51
N VAL A 179 19.71 19.72 -7.76
CA VAL A 179 18.30 19.82 -8.18
C VAL A 179 17.83 21.24 -7.98
N LEU A 180 17.15 21.80 -8.96
CA LEU A 180 16.44 23.06 -8.79
C LEU A 180 15.19 22.78 -7.93
N ALA A 181 15.26 23.07 -6.64
CA ALA A 181 14.26 22.70 -5.66
C ALA A 181 14.06 23.80 -4.58
N ASP A 182 14.06 25.05 -5.00
CA ASP A 182 13.92 26.25 -4.17
C ASP A 182 12.58 26.33 -3.40
N ARG A 183 11.59 25.54 -3.83
CA ARG A 183 10.31 25.36 -3.12
C ARG A 183 10.48 24.66 -1.77
N PHE A 184 11.59 23.92 -1.56
CA PHE A 184 11.79 23.08 -0.38
C PHE A 184 13.01 23.52 0.42
N ASP A 185 12.87 23.59 1.74
CA ASP A 185 13.98 23.79 2.66
C ASP A 185 14.71 22.46 2.90
N GLU A 186 15.88 22.31 2.28
CA GLU A 186 16.72 21.11 2.42
C GLU A 186 17.10 20.84 3.88
N LYS A 187 17.44 21.88 4.65
CA LYS A 187 17.86 21.74 6.04
C LYS A 187 16.72 21.23 6.91
N LYS A 188 15.50 21.76 6.70
CA LYS A 188 14.28 21.29 7.36
C LYS A 188 14.01 19.82 7.03
N LYS A 189 14.10 19.45 5.75
CA LYS A 189 13.91 18.05 5.30
C LYS A 189 14.97 17.10 5.86
N ALA A 190 16.23 17.51 5.88
CA ALA A 190 17.32 16.72 6.47
C ALA A 190 17.12 16.53 7.99
N LYS A 191 16.70 17.59 8.70
CA LYS A 191 16.33 17.51 10.12
C LYS A 191 15.20 16.51 10.34
N ARG A 192 14.09 16.62 9.59
CA ARG A 192 12.96 15.69 9.67
C ARG A 192 13.39 14.25 9.38
N ARG A 193 14.23 14.04 8.37
CA ARG A 193 14.78 12.71 8.05
C ARG A 193 15.54 12.09 9.22
N LYS A 194 16.27 12.92 9.97
CA LYS A 194 17.08 12.48 11.11
C LYS A 194 16.27 12.28 12.39
N GLU A 195 15.32 13.17 12.66
CA GLU A 195 14.62 13.24 13.95
C GLU A 195 13.23 12.58 13.95
N VAL A 196 12.44 12.79 12.89
CA VAL A 196 11.03 12.35 12.84
C VAL A 196 10.85 11.05 12.05
N PHE A 197 11.57 10.85 10.94
CA PHE A 197 11.41 9.64 10.15
C PHE A 197 11.74 8.34 10.91
N PRO A 198 12.66 8.29 11.88
CA PRO A 198 12.81 7.15 12.77
C PRO A 198 11.57 6.83 13.60
N GLU A 199 10.79 7.86 13.99
CA GLU A 199 9.51 7.66 14.70
C GLU A 199 8.46 7.07 13.74
N ASP A 200 8.43 7.52 12.47
CA ASP A 200 7.58 6.92 11.44
C ASP A 200 7.95 5.44 11.24
N CYS A 201 9.24 5.10 11.26
CA CYS A 201 9.72 3.72 11.19
C CYS A 201 9.29 2.90 12.42
N GLN A 202 9.33 3.48 13.63
CA GLN A 202 8.87 2.81 14.84
C GLN A 202 7.36 2.53 14.80
N LYS A 203 6.55 3.50 14.36
CA LYS A 203 5.10 3.31 14.16
C LYS A 203 4.82 2.19 13.16
N ALA A 204 5.61 2.10 12.09
CA ALA A 204 5.51 1.02 11.11
C ALA A 204 5.85 -0.34 11.74
N PHE A 205 6.92 -0.42 12.52
CA PHE A 205 7.29 -1.63 13.26
C PHE A 205 6.18 -2.06 14.22
N ASP A 206 5.65 -1.13 15.02
CA ASP A 206 4.60 -1.40 16.00
C ASP A 206 3.31 -1.89 15.32
N MET A 207 2.96 -1.33 14.15
CA MET A 207 1.85 -1.81 13.32
C MET A 207 2.04 -3.29 12.94
N GLY A 208 3.21 -3.66 12.43
CA GLY A 208 3.50 -5.04 12.07
C GLY A 208 3.44 -5.99 13.26
N ALA A 209 3.97 -5.57 14.39
CA ALA A 209 3.94 -6.36 15.62
C ALA A 209 2.50 -6.57 16.13
N ARG A 210 1.63 -5.54 16.09
CA ARG A 210 0.21 -5.66 16.45
C ARG A 210 -0.53 -6.63 15.52
N PHE A 211 -0.37 -6.47 14.20
CA PHE A 211 -1.01 -7.37 13.25
C PHE A 211 -0.64 -8.84 13.49
N ALA A 212 0.64 -9.10 13.80
CA ALA A 212 1.08 -10.45 14.07
C ALA A 212 0.55 -11.04 15.39
N LYS A 213 0.08 -10.22 16.32
CA LYS A 213 -0.59 -10.64 17.55
C LYS A 213 -2.12 -10.77 17.43
N ASN A 214 -2.71 -10.35 16.29
CA ASN A 214 -4.16 -10.18 16.12
C ASN A 214 -4.75 -9.15 17.12
N GLU A 215 -4.04 -8.04 17.36
CA GLU A 215 -4.44 -6.91 18.21
C GLU A 215 -4.85 -5.69 17.39
#